data_a672b46f49966d006e7cd9a6647f9a35
#
_entry.id   a672b46f49966d006e7cd9a6647f9a35
#
_cell.length_a   1.000
_cell.length_b   1.000
_cell.length_c   1.000
_cell.angle_alpha   90.00
_cell.angle_beta   90.00
_cell.angle_gamma   90.00
#
_symmetry.space_group_name_H-M   'P 1'
#
loop_
_entity.id
_entity.type
_entity.pdbx_description
1 polymer ?
#
loop_
_entity_poly.entity_id
_entity_poly.type
_entity_poly.pdbx_seq_one_letter_code
_entity_poly.pdbx_strand_id
1 'polypeptide(L)'
;AMGIHDKQLIFVIRRILKAPIKLEDGTFITPDKGTPQGGIISPLLANIVLNELDHWIESQWQWCPICKRNTRPDTRQAKKSNLKEMFIVRYADDFRIFCRTKDSAERTKCAVTLWLKERLKLEISEKKTRIVNVRNHYSDFLGFKMKVHRKGNKLVVISHIADINLEHKR
;
A
#
# COMPACT_ATOMS: atom_id res chain seq x y z
N ALA A 1 -0.83 18.89 -8.21
CA ALA A 1 0.15 17.84 -8.48
C ALA A 1 1.32 18.47 -9.21
N MET A 2 2.53 18.38 -8.65
CA MET A 2 3.74 18.75 -9.38
C MET A 2 3.96 17.69 -10.46
N GLY A 3 3.68 18.03 -11.72
CA GLY A 3 3.93 17.14 -12.86
C GLY A 3 5.37 17.29 -13.35
N ILE A 4 5.96 16.21 -13.83
CA ILE A 4 7.23 16.26 -14.55
C ILE A 4 6.96 16.86 -15.92
N HIS A 5 7.55 18.03 -16.22
CA HIS A 5 7.35 18.77 -17.48
C HIS A 5 8.51 18.58 -18.48
N ASP A 6 9.57 17.89 -18.09
CA ASP A 6 10.70 17.60 -18.96
C ASP A 6 10.33 16.57 -20.04
N LYS A 7 10.24 17.05 -21.28
CA LYS A 7 9.86 16.21 -22.42
C LYS A 7 10.89 15.13 -22.73
N GLN A 8 12.18 15.37 -22.50
CA GLN A 8 13.24 14.38 -22.75
C GLN A 8 13.16 13.25 -21.73
N LEU A 9 12.98 13.58 -20.44
CA LEU A 9 12.80 12.58 -19.39
C LEU A 9 11.55 11.74 -19.64
N ILE A 10 10.43 12.35 -19.98
CA ILE A 10 9.19 11.64 -20.32
C ILE A 10 9.39 10.72 -21.53
N PHE A 11 10.12 11.15 -22.55
CA PHE A 11 10.45 10.34 -23.71
C PHE A 11 11.26 9.09 -23.33
N VAL A 12 12.29 9.26 -22.49
CA VAL A 12 13.12 8.15 -22.02
C VAL A 12 12.28 7.15 -21.20
N ILE A 13 11.45 7.64 -20.27
CA ILE A 13 10.55 6.77 -19.49
C ILE A 13 9.60 5.97 -20.41
N ARG A 14 9.02 6.63 -21.42
CA ARG A 14 8.15 5.93 -22.38
C ARG A 14 8.88 4.85 -23.16
N ARG A 15 10.13 5.09 -23.55
CA ARG A 15 10.95 4.06 -24.22
C ARG A 15 11.22 2.87 -23.31
N ILE A 16 11.54 3.11 -22.05
CA ILE A 16 11.78 2.04 -21.05
C ILE A 16 10.50 1.20 -20.87
N LEU A 17 9.34 1.87 -20.73
CA LEU A 17 8.04 1.18 -20.54
C LEU A 17 7.61 0.36 -21.77
N LYS A 18 8.05 0.74 -22.96
CA LYS A 18 7.73 0.04 -24.22
C LYS A 18 8.84 -0.90 -24.67
N ALA A 19 9.92 -1.03 -23.90
CA ALA A 19 11.03 -1.91 -24.27
C ALA A 19 10.56 -3.37 -24.32
N PRO A 20 10.90 -4.11 -25.40
CA PRO A 20 10.56 -5.51 -25.50
C PRO A 20 11.33 -6.33 -24.46
N ILE A 21 10.70 -7.35 -23.94
CA ILE A 21 11.28 -8.30 -22.99
C ILE A 21 11.72 -9.52 -23.80
N LYS A 22 12.99 -9.90 -23.69
CA LYS A 22 13.50 -11.14 -24.25
C LYS A 22 13.19 -12.28 -23.27
N LEU A 23 12.47 -13.28 -23.74
CA LEU A 23 12.21 -14.50 -22.98
C LEU A 23 13.40 -15.48 -23.06
N GLU A 24 13.36 -16.51 -22.21
CA GLU A 24 14.41 -17.56 -22.18
C GLU A 24 14.51 -18.35 -23.49
N ASP A 25 13.41 -18.49 -24.21
CA ASP A 25 13.34 -19.12 -25.53
C ASP A 25 13.87 -18.24 -26.68
N GLY A 26 14.31 -17.00 -26.38
CA GLY A 26 14.83 -16.03 -27.33
C GLY A 26 13.76 -15.17 -28.03
N THR A 27 12.47 -15.40 -27.77
CA THR A 27 11.38 -14.57 -28.30
C THR A 27 11.29 -13.22 -27.59
N PHE A 28 10.74 -12.21 -28.29
CA PHE A 28 10.54 -10.87 -27.74
C PHE A 28 9.04 -10.60 -27.55
N ILE A 29 8.68 -10.18 -26.36
CA ILE A 29 7.31 -9.75 -26.02
C ILE A 29 7.32 -8.27 -25.65
N THR A 30 6.40 -7.50 -26.21
CA THR A 30 6.16 -6.11 -25.77
C THR A 30 5.04 -6.13 -24.73
N PRO A 31 5.28 -5.63 -23.51
CA PRO A 31 4.25 -5.62 -22.48
C PRO A 31 3.15 -4.60 -22.84
N ASP A 32 1.89 -5.02 -22.80
CA ASP A 32 0.74 -4.14 -23.02
C ASP A 32 0.46 -3.26 -21.81
N LYS A 33 0.81 -3.72 -20.60
CA LYS A 33 0.56 -3.06 -19.32
C LYS A 33 1.70 -3.27 -18.35
N GLY A 34 1.92 -2.25 -17.50
CA GLY A 34 2.90 -2.31 -16.42
C GLY A 34 4.33 -2.09 -16.87
N THR A 35 5.25 -2.54 -16.00
CA THR A 35 6.69 -2.48 -16.23
C THR A 35 7.25 -3.90 -16.25
N PRO A 36 8.32 -4.16 -17.01
CA PRO A 36 8.98 -5.46 -16.98
C PRO A 36 9.38 -5.85 -15.55
N GLN A 37 9.13 -7.09 -15.18
CA GLN A 37 9.58 -7.62 -13.89
C GLN A 37 11.11 -7.62 -13.86
N GLY A 38 11.72 -7.10 -12.77
CA GLY A 38 13.16 -6.94 -12.66
C GLY A 38 13.74 -5.68 -13.32
N GLY A 39 12.92 -4.83 -13.93
CA GLY A 39 13.37 -3.53 -14.46
C GLY A 39 13.84 -2.58 -13.36
N ILE A 40 15.02 -1.97 -13.54
CA ILE A 40 15.65 -1.09 -12.53
C ILE A 40 14.74 0.08 -12.13
N ILE A 41 13.97 0.63 -13.06
CA ILE A 41 13.08 1.78 -12.80
C ILE A 41 11.68 1.37 -12.31
N SER A 42 11.34 0.07 -12.41
CA SER A 42 9.99 -0.43 -12.08
C SER A 42 9.56 -0.12 -10.63
N PRO A 43 10.42 -0.31 -9.60
CA PRO A 43 10.05 0.04 -8.22
C PRO A 43 9.80 1.54 -8.03
N LEU A 44 10.56 2.39 -8.71
CA LEU A 44 10.38 3.84 -8.64
C LEU A 44 9.04 4.26 -9.26
N LEU A 45 8.72 3.75 -10.45
CA LEU A 45 7.46 4.06 -11.13
C LEU A 45 6.25 3.52 -10.36
N ALA A 46 6.34 2.31 -9.80
CA ALA A 46 5.31 1.75 -8.95
C ALA A 46 5.08 2.64 -7.71
N ASN A 47 6.15 3.12 -7.08
CA ASN A 47 6.03 4.03 -5.94
C ASN A 47 5.40 5.36 -6.30
N ILE A 48 5.71 5.95 -7.46
CA ILE A 48 5.10 7.18 -7.94
C ILE A 48 3.59 6.99 -8.14
N VAL A 49 3.18 5.89 -8.78
CA VAL A 49 1.76 5.59 -9.04
C VAL A 49 1.01 5.32 -7.73
N LEU A 50 1.56 4.49 -6.84
CA LEU A 50 0.90 4.13 -5.59
C LEU A 50 0.95 5.24 -4.53
N ASN A 51 1.78 6.27 -4.69
CA ASN A 51 1.74 7.46 -3.84
C ASN A 51 0.37 8.18 -3.89
N GLU A 52 -0.37 8.06 -4.98
CA GLU A 52 -1.75 8.55 -5.03
C GLU A 52 -2.67 7.81 -4.06
N LEU A 53 -2.45 6.49 -3.85
CA LEU A 53 -3.19 5.71 -2.86
C LEU A 53 -2.87 6.18 -1.44
N ASP A 54 -1.59 6.42 -1.15
CA ASP A 54 -1.16 6.91 0.16
C ASP A 54 -1.85 8.24 0.48
N HIS A 55 -1.79 9.22 -0.43
CA HIS A 55 -2.45 10.51 -0.27
C HIS A 55 -3.97 10.40 -0.16
N TRP A 56 -4.59 9.49 -0.92
CA TRP A 56 -6.04 9.29 -0.82
C TRP A 56 -6.42 8.75 0.55
N ILE A 57 -5.73 7.74 1.08
CA ILE A 57 -6.01 7.18 2.41
C ILE A 57 -5.73 8.21 3.51
N GLU A 58 -4.62 8.94 3.42
CA GLU A 58 -4.30 10.02 4.35
C GLU A 58 -5.40 11.10 4.37
N SER A 59 -5.94 11.46 3.20
CA SER A 59 -7.01 12.45 3.09
C SER A 59 -8.30 12.03 3.78
N GLN A 60 -8.54 10.71 3.93
CA GLN A 60 -9.76 10.21 4.57
C GLN A 60 -9.72 10.35 6.09
N TRP A 61 -8.53 10.41 6.70
CA TRP A 61 -8.39 10.43 8.15
C TRP A 61 -7.38 11.44 8.67
N GLN A 62 -6.16 11.47 8.15
CA GLN A 62 -5.06 12.27 8.69
C GLN A 62 -5.16 13.74 8.26
N TRP A 63 -5.59 14.00 7.03
CA TRP A 63 -5.73 15.33 6.44
C TRP A 63 -7.20 15.73 6.29
N CYS A 64 -8.00 15.58 7.35
CA CYS A 64 -9.38 15.99 7.31
C CYS A 64 -9.50 17.51 6.98
N PRO A 65 -10.23 17.89 5.91
CA PRO A 65 -10.39 19.30 5.52
C PRO A 65 -11.03 20.18 6.61
N ILE A 66 -11.73 19.55 7.57
CA ILE A 66 -12.39 20.20 8.69
C ILE A 66 -11.35 20.67 9.74
N CYS A 67 -10.14 20.10 9.72
CA CYS A 67 -9.08 20.36 10.69
C CYS A 67 -8.08 21.45 10.25
N LYS A 68 -8.48 22.37 9.39
CA LYS A 68 -7.60 23.38 8.75
C LYS A 68 -6.88 24.36 9.70
N ARG A 69 -7.12 24.34 11.00
CA ARG A 69 -6.57 25.33 11.94
C ARG A 69 -5.25 24.99 12.60
N ASN A 70 -4.79 23.75 12.57
CA ASN A 70 -3.52 23.35 13.20
C ASN A 70 -2.77 22.35 12.32
N THR A 71 -1.46 22.47 12.26
CA THR A 71 -0.50 21.57 11.60
C THR A 71 -0.51 20.13 12.14
N ARG A 72 -1.36 19.84 13.14
CA ARG A 72 -1.60 18.49 13.66
C ARG A 72 -3.06 18.11 13.41
N PRO A 73 -3.33 16.87 12.92
CA PRO A 73 -4.69 16.40 12.72
C PRO A 73 -5.46 16.42 14.05
N ASP A 74 -6.54 17.20 14.12
CA ASP A 74 -7.43 17.16 15.29
C ASP A 74 -8.30 15.90 15.22
N THR A 75 -7.76 14.83 15.76
CA THR A 75 -8.43 13.52 15.84
C THR A 75 -9.76 13.58 16.63
N ARG A 76 -9.99 14.62 17.43
CA ARG A 76 -11.25 14.78 18.18
C ARG A 76 -12.40 15.20 17.25
N GLN A 77 -12.14 16.11 16.32
CA GLN A 77 -13.15 16.50 15.31
C GLN A 77 -13.38 15.42 14.26
N ALA A 78 -12.32 14.73 13.84
CA ALA A 78 -12.42 13.60 12.94
C ALA A 78 -13.24 12.44 13.55
N LYS A 79 -13.16 12.21 14.87
CA LYS A 79 -14.00 11.22 15.57
C LYS A 79 -15.50 11.58 15.58
N LYS A 80 -15.85 12.85 15.46
CA LYS A 80 -17.25 13.32 15.37
C LYS A 80 -17.80 13.24 13.94
N SER A 81 -16.95 13.08 12.95
CA SER A 81 -17.33 12.91 11.54
C SER A 81 -17.59 11.43 11.21
N ASN A 82 -18.21 11.19 10.05
CA ASN A 82 -18.38 9.83 9.51
C ASN A 82 -17.07 9.20 9.01
N LEU A 83 -15.95 9.92 9.08
CA LEU A 83 -14.64 9.39 8.73
C LEU A 83 -14.23 8.30 9.69
N LYS A 84 -13.76 7.19 9.13
CA LYS A 84 -13.29 6.03 9.92
C LYS A 84 -11.77 6.12 10.08
N GLU A 85 -11.32 5.84 11.31
CA GLU A 85 -9.91 5.80 11.65
C GLU A 85 -9.21 4.69 10.86
N MET A 86 -8.26 5.09 10.00
CA MET A 86 -7.46 4.18 9.19
C MET A 86 -6.04 4.73 8.99
N PHE A 87 -5.06 3.84 8.97
CA PHE A 87 -3.65 4.17 8.77
C PHE A 87 -3.04 3.20 7.76
N ILE A 88 -2.31 3.72 6.80
CA ILE A 88 -1.59 2.89 5.82
C ILE A 88 -0.11 2.80 6.17
N VAL A 89 0.45 1.61 6.00
CA VAL A 89 1.89 1.36 5.93
C VAL A 89 2.15 0.60 4.65
N ARG A 90 2.96 1.16 3.78
CA ARG A 90 3.27 0.58 2.46
C ARG A 90 4.78 0.43 2.26
N TYR A 91 5.15 -0.67 1.65
CA TYR A 91 6.48 -0.94 1.13
C TYR A 91 6.35 -1.48 -0.28
N ALA A 92 6.75 -0.67 -1.27
CA ALA A 92 6.53 -0.95 -2.70
C ALA A 92 5.04 -1.23 -3.00
N ASP A 93 4.72 -2.43 -3.47
CA ASP A 93 3.36 -2.90 -3.76
C ASP A 93 2.67 -3.58 -2.57
N ASP A 94 3.44 -3.97 -1.54
CA ASP A 94 2.88 -4.50 -0.30
C ASP A 94 2.42 -3.39 0.64
N PHE A 95 1.17 -3.44 1.09
CA PHE A 95 0.66 -2.48 2.07
C PHE A 95 -0.25 -3.13 3.11
N ARG A 96 -0.36 -2.46 4.26
CA ARG A 96 -1.28 -2.80 5.34
C ARG A 96 -2.08 -1.57 5.72
N ILE A 97 -3.39 -1.73 5.85
CA ILE A 97 -4.28 -0.68 6.32
C ILE A 97 -4.83 -1.11 7.67
N PHE A 98 -4.51 -0.35 8.70
CA PHE A 98 -4.97 -0.60 10.05
C PHE A 98 -6.29 0.10 10.28
N CYS A 99 -7.31 -0.66 10.67
CA CYS A 99 -8.65 -0.18 10.98
C CYS A 99 -9.01 -0.54 12.41
N ARG A 100 -9.89 0.25 13.03
CA ARG A 100 -10.28 0.05 14.43
C ARG A 100 -11.25 -1.13 14.64
N THR A 101 -12.13 -1.37 13.68
CA THR A 101 -13.16 -2.41 13.74
C THR A 101 -13.16 -3.26 12.49
N LYS A 102 -13.73 -4.48 12.59
CA LYS A 102 -13.89 -5.37 11.45
C LYS A 102 -14.75 -4.74 10.35
N ASP A 103 -15.89 -4.16 10.71
CA ASP A 103 -16.77 -3.46 9.77
C ASP A 103 -16.04 -2.32 9.02
N SER A 104 -15.24 -1.52 9.75
CA SER A 104 -14.41 -0.50 9.12
C SER A 104 -13.38 -1.11 8.15
N ALA A 105 -12.77 -2.24 8.50
CA ALA A 105 -11.81 -2.92 7.62
C ALA A 105 -12.47 -3.46 6.34
N GLU A 106 -13.67 -4.02 6.45
CA GLU A 106 -14.44 -4.51 5.31
C GLU A 106 -14.82 -3.38 4.34
N ARG A 107 -15.34 -2.28 4.88
CA ARG A 107 -15.65 -1.08 4.09
C ARG A 107 -14.41 -0.47 3.44
N THR A 108 -13.30 -0.40 4.18
CA THR A 108 -12.03 0.10 3.66
C THR A 108 -11.50 -0.80 2.54
N LYS A 109 -11.58 -2.13 2.70
CA LYS A 109 -11.20 -3.08 1.65
C LYS A 109 -12.00 -2.83 0.37
N CYS A 110 -13.32 -2.72 0.47
CA CYS A 110 -14.19 -2.40 -0.67
C CYS A 110 -13.80 -1.08 -1.34
N ALA A 111 -13.65 -0.01 -0.55
CA ALA A 111 -13.33 1.32 -1.05
C ALA A 111 -11.97 1.37 -1.75
N VAL A 112 -10.94 0.75 -1.15
CA VAL A 112 -9.59 0.67 -1.74
C VAL A 112 -9.61 -0.14 -3.03
N THR A 113 -10.30 -1.28 -3.06
CA THR A 113 -10.43 -2.11 -4.27
C THR A 113 -11.04 -1.33 -5.41
N LEU A 114 -12.16 -0.65 -5.14
CA LEU A 114 -12.85 0.16 -6.13
C LEU A 114 -11.99 1.33 -6.60
N TRP A 115 -11.35 2.04 -5.67
CA TRP A 115 -10.48 3.17 -5.96
C TRP A 115 -9.28 2.77 -6.85
N LEU A 116 -8.60 1.66 -6.52
CA LEU A 116 -7.49 1.15 -7.31
C LEU A 116 -7.93 0.79 -8.73
N LYS A 117 -9.09 0.13 -8.86
CA LYS A 117 -9.65 -0.25 -10.16
C LYS A 117 -10.05 0.96 -11.00
N GLU A 118 -10.74 1.91 -10.42
CA GLU A 118 -11.27 3.07 -11.13
C GLU A 118 -10.19 4.12 -11.44
N ARG A 119 -9.34 4.40 -10.45
CA ARG A 119 -8.35 5.49 -10.53
C ARG A 119 -7.05 5.05 -11.19
N LEU A 120 -6.49 3.93 -10.77
CA LEU A 120 -5.19 3.45 -11.22
C LEU A 120 -5.27 2.31 -12.25
N LYS A 121 -6.47 1.77 -12.50
CA LYS A 121 -6.68 0.59 -13.37
C LYS A 121 -5.89 -0.64 -12.88
N LEU A 122 -5.71 -0.74 -11.56
CA LEU A 122 -5.02 -1.84 -10.89
C LEU A 122 -6.04 -2.76 -10.23
N GLU A 123 -5.74 -4.05 -10.24
CA GLU A 123 -6.52 -5.08 -9.57
C GLU A 123 -5.76 -5.60 -8.35
N ILE A 124 -6.49 -5.84 -7.26
CA ILE A 124 -5.91 -6.48 -6.08
C ILE A 124 -5.87 -7.99 -6.26
N SER A 125 -4.86 -8.64 -5.69
CA SER A 125 -4.83 -10.09 -5.61
C SER A 125 -5.77 -10.57 -4.51
N GLU A 126 -6.92 -11.13 -4.87
CA GLU A 126 -7.90 -11.65 -3.90
C GLU A 126 -7.30 -12.75 -3.00
N LYS A 127 -6.42 -13.59 -3.57
CA LYS A 127 -5.73 -14.66 -2.84
C LYS A 127 -4.82 -14.14 -1.72
N LYS A 128 -4.21 -12.97 -1.92
CA LYS A 128 -3.28 -12.35 -0.96
C LYS A 128 -3.97 -11.33 -0.05
N THR A 129 -5.12 -10.78 -0.47
CA THR A 129 -5.83 -9.72 0.27
C THR A 129 -6.78 -10.31 1.29
N ARG A 130 -6.46 -10.14 2.57
CA ARG A 130 -7.25 -10.68 3.68
C ARG A 130 -7.37 -9.66 4.80
N ILE A 131 -8.48 -9.76 5.57
CA ILE A 131 -8.67 -9.01 6.80
C ILE A 131 -8.23 -9.90 7.96
N VAL A 132 -7.32 -9.40 8.78
CA VAL A 132 -6.75 -10.14 9.91
C VAL A 132 -7.03 -9.39 11.20
N ASN A 133 -7.60 -10.06 12.20
CA ASN A 133 -7.70 -9.51 13.54
C ASN A 133 -6.38 -9.74 14.27
N VAL A 134 -5.56 -8.70 14.33
CA VAL A 134 -4.20 -8.74 14.93
C VAL A 134 -4.19 -9.00 16.45
N ARG A 135 -5.34 -8.98 17.13
CA ARG A 135 -5.43 -9.41 18.53
C ARG A 135 -5.48 -10.93 18.66
N ASN A 136 -6.05 -11.63 17.67
CA ASN A 136 -6.25 -13.07 17.71
C ASN A 136 -5.22 -13.82 16.85
N HIS A 137 -4.83 -13.23 15.71
CA HIS A 137 -3.97 -13.87 14.73
C HIS A 137 -2.74 -13.02 14.44
N TYR A 138 -1.66 -13.67 14.03
CA TYR A 138 -0.49 -12.99 13.51
C TYR A 138 -0.75 -12.44 12.11
N SER A 139 -0.21 -11.27 11.83
CA SER A 139 -0.16 -10.67 10.51
C SER A 139 1.29 -10.62 10.03
N ASP A 140 1.53 -11.21 8.86
CA ASP A 140 2.86 -11.23 8.26
C ASP A 140 3.06 -9.99 7.39
N PHE A 141 4.17 -9.28 7.61
CA PHE A 141 4.54 -8.13 6.81
C PHE A 141 6.07 -7.98 6.79
N LEU A 142 6.65 -7.91 5.59
CA LEU A 142 8.09 -7.73 5.36
C LEU A 142 8.98 -8.74 6.13
N GLY A 143 8.54 -10.00 6.22
CA GLY A 143 9.28 -11.04 6.91
C GLY A 143 9.13 -11.01 8.44
N PHE A 144 8.21 -10.19 8.97
CA PHE A 144 7.88 -10.16 10.39
C PHE A 144 6.44 -10.61 10.62
N LYS A 145 6.23 -11.39 11.66
CA LYS A 145 4.92 -11.73 12.22
C LYS A 145 4.59 -10.76 13.34
N MET A 146 3.47 -10.07 13.24
CA MET A 146 3.02 -9.09 14.23
C MET A 146 1.69 -9.52 14.85
N LYS A 147 1.57 -9.36 16.16
CA LYS A 147 0.35 -9.57 16.93
C LYS A 147 0.23 -8.53 18.04
N VAL A 148 -1.00 -8.13 18.36
CA VAL A 148 -1.27 -7.24 19.49
C VAL A 148 -1.58 -8.06 20.72
N HIS A 149 -0.86 -7.82 21.80
CA HIS A 149 -1.06 -8.46 23.09
C HIS A 149 -1.49 -7.47 24.16
N ARG A 150 -2.31 -7.92 25.11
CA ARG A 150 -2.69 -7.08 26.26
C ARG A 150 -1.73 -7.33 27.40
N LYS A 151 -1.02 -6.28 27.84
CA LYS A 151 -0.15 -6.31 29.02
C LYS A 151 -0.72 -5.35 30.06
N GLY A 152 -1.46 -5.89 31.06
CA GLY A 152 -2.22 -5.07 31.99
C GLY A 152 -3.30 -4.23 31.28
N ASN A 153 -3.28 -2.92 31.47
CA ASN A 153 -4.22 -1.99 30.82
C ASN A 153 -3.75 -1.43 29.46
N LYS A 154 -2.58 -1.87 28.97
CA LYS A 154 -2.02 -1.41 27.69
C LYS A 154 -2.07 -2.49 26.64
N LEU A 155 -2.21 -2.07 25.37
CA LEU A 155 -2.03 -2.92 24.20
C LEU A 155 -0.60 -2.74 23.72
N VAL A 156 0.13 -3.84 23.52
CA VAL A 156 1.53 -3.87 23.10
C VAL A 156 1.61 -4.69 21.81
N VAL A 157 2.38 -4.22 20.83
CA VAL A 157 2.68 -4.99 19.63
C VAL A 157 3.86 -5.90 19.92
N ILE A 158 3.69 -7.19 19.65
CA ILE A 158 4.77 -8.19 19.68
C ILE A 158 5.07 -8.54 18.23
N SER A 159 6.36 -8.51 17.87
CA SER A 159 6.84 -8.90 16.55
C SER A 159 7.93 -9.95 16.66
N HIS A 160 7.91 -10.91 15.73
CA HIS A 160 8.93 -11.94 15.55
C HIS A 160 9.32 -12.01 14.09
N ILE A 161 10.55 -12.49 13.82
CA ILE A 161 10.95 -12.82 12.45
C ILE A 161 10.09 -14.01 11.99
N ALA A 162 9.60 -13.97 10.75
CA ALA A 162 8.85 -15.07 10.17
C ALA A 162 9.78 -16.29 10.00
N ASP A 163 9.27 -17.50 10.29
CA ASP A 163 10.06 -18.75 10.33
C ASP A 163 10.80 -19.05 9.01
N ILE A 164 10.20 -18.66 7.88
CA ILE A 164 10.78 -18.79 6.54
C ILE A 164 12.15 -18.09 6.41
N ASN A 165 12.39 -17.01 7.16
CA ASN A 165 13.65 -16.27 7.13
C ASN A 165 14.73 -16.84 8.08
N LEU A 166 14.39 -17.79 8.92
CA LEU A 166 15.35 -18.45 9.83
C LEU A 166 16.10 -19.58 9.12
N GLU A 167 15.48 -20.25 8.14
CA GLU A 167 16.09 -21.34 7.39
C GLU A 167 17.18 -20.88 6.41
N HIS A 168 17.13 -19.63 5.94
CA HIS A 168 18.15 -19.06 5.04
C HIS A 168 19.39 -18.47 5.76
N LYS A 169 19.47 -18.56 7.09
CA LYS A 169 20.59 -18.04 7.89
C LYS A 169 21.47 -19.12 8.56
N ARG A 170 21.29 -20.38 8.15
CA ARG A 170 22.17 -21.49 8.61
C ARG A 170 23.12 -21.94 7.52
#